data_d6d6b4f9ddf041605172cf6ed4a5d9f1
#
_entry.id   d6d6b4f9ddf041605172cf6ed4a5d9f1
#
_cell.length_a   1.000
_cell.length_b   1.000
_cell.length_c   1.000
_cell.angle_alpha   90.00
_cell.angle_beta   90.00
_cell.angle_gamma   90.00
#
_symmetry.space_group_name_H-M   'P 1'
#
loop_
_entity.id
_entity.type
_entity.pdbx_description
1 polymer ?
#
loop_
_entity_poly.entity_id
_entity_poly.type
_entity_poly.pdbx_seq_one_letter_code
_entity_poly.pdbx_strand_id
1 'polypeptide(L)'
;KNATKMKKIIIVLLAAAASFTAANKASAQEKGLWIGGKLGYWHDKTEGVKTDSFSIAPEAGYDFNKRWSVGVALGYEYLKVKDGGSANVFTASPYARYKYYNKGILSLFLDGGVGFACCDHEGFQAGITPGLSVKINEHFSFLTQVGFLGYRKDYFNGGSGEAFGLKLSSSDLKFGFYYKF
;
A
#
# COMPACT_ATOMS: atom_id res chain seq x y z
N LYS A 1 -2.32 -20.52 -17.64
CA LYS A 1 -2.67 -20.87 -16.23
C LYS A 1 -2.66 -19.65 -15.30
N ASN A 2 -1.76 -18.65 -15.55
CA ASN A 2 -1.64 -17.45 -14.71
C ASN A 2 -2.77 -16.41 -14.95
N ALA A 3 -3.23 -16.25 -16.19
CA ALA A 3 -4.33 -15.33 -16.51
C ALA A 3 -5.66 -15.69 -15.83
N THR A 4 -5.91 -16.96 -15.61
CA THR A 4 -7.13 -17.44 -14.93
C THR A 4 -7.07 -17.21 -13.42
N LYS A 5 -5.89 -17.35 -12.80
CA LYS A 5 -5.69 -17.01 -11.39
C LYS A 5 -5.85 -15.50 -11.16
N MET A 6 -5.28 -14.68 -12.05
CA MET A 6 -5.37 -13.22 -11.97
C MET A 6 -6.82 -12.72 -12.10
N LYS A 7 -7.61 -13.28 -13.04
CA LYS A 7 -9.05 -12.96 -13.17
C LYS A 7 -9.83 -13.29 -11.90
N LYS A 8 -9.55 -14.41 -11.23
CA LYS A 8 -10.23 -14.79 -9.99
C LYS A 8 -9.90 -13.83 -8.84
N ILE A 9 -8.64 -13.38 -8.72
CA ILE A 9 -8.22 -12.41 -7.70
C ILE A 9 -8.88 -11.05 -7.93
N ILE A 10 -8.94 -10.58 -9.17
CA ILE A 10 -9.59 -9.32 -9.53
C ILE A 10 -11.11 -9.38 -9.23
N ILE A 11 -11.77 -10.49 -9.52
CA ILE A 11 -13.21 -10.67 -9.24
C ILE A 11 -13.48 -10.68 -7.74
N VAL A 12 -12.64 -11.34 -6.94
CA VAL A 12 -12.78 -11.34 -5.47
C VAL A 12 -12.56 -9.94 -4.89
N LEU A 13 -11.59 -9.17 -5.40
CA LEU A 13 -11.33 -7.80 -4.99
C LEU A 13 -12.46 -6.84 -5.39
N LEU A 14 -13.02 -7.00 -6.59
CA LEU A 14 -14.18 -6.23 -7.04
C LEU A 14 -15.45 -6.57 -6.24
N ALA A 15 -15.67 -7.84 -5.90
CA ALA A 15 -16.78 -8.27 -5.07
C ALA A 15 -16.67 -7.74 -3.63
N ALA A 16 -15.46 -7.71 -3.06
CA ALA A 16 -15.19 -7.11 -1.76
C ALA A 16 -15.45 -5.59 -1.79
N ALA A 17 -15.00 -4.88 -2.82
CA ALA A 17 -15.26 -3.45 -3.00
C ALA A 17 -16.76 -3.14 -3.16
N ALA A 18 -17.51 -3.96 -3.91
CA ALA A 18 -18.95 -3.80 -4.11
C ALA A 18 -19.77 -4.03 -2.84
N SER A 19 -19.30 -4.90 -1.95
CA SER A 19 -19.99 -5.17 -0.67
C SER A 19 -19.91 -3.98 0.30
N PHE A 20 -18.90 -3.10 0.15
CA PHE A 20 -18.73 -1.91 0.98
C PHE A 20 -19.66 -0.74 0.60
N THR A 21 -20.18 -0.70 -0.63
CA THR A 21 -21.03 0.41 -1.09
C THR A 21 -22.47 0.34 -0.58
N ALA A 22 -22.92 -0.80 -0.10
CA ALA A 22 -24.31 -1.01 0.36
C ALA A 22 -24.60 -0.54 1.81
N ALA A 23 -23.57 -0.21 2.60
CA ALA A 23 -23.72 0.09 4.03
C ALA A 23 -23.84 1.59 4.38
N ASN A 24 -23.92 2.50 3.40
CA ASN A 24 -23.79 3.93 3.64
C ASN A 24 -25.12 4.70 3.56
N LYS A 25 -26.00 4.49 4.54
CA LYS A 25 -27.02 5.49 4.89
C LYS A 25 -27.18 5.52 6.41
N ALA A 26 -26.28 6.20 7.12
CA ALA A 26 -26.53 6.91 8.38
C ALA A 26 -25.22 7.20 9.12
N SER A 27 -25.02 8.43 9.42
CA SER A 27 -24.03 9.04 10.35
C SER A 27 -22.96 9.88 9.67
N ALA A 28 -23.18 11.18 9.71
CA ALA A 28 -22.27 12.22 9.27
C ALA A 28 -20.90 12.16 9.98
N GLN A 29 -19.85 12.41 9.23
CA GLN A 29 -18.54 12.91 9.61
C GLN A 29 -17.46 11.96 10.17
N GLU A 30 -17.74 10.76 10.65
CA GLU A 30 -16.71 9.87 11.21
C GLU A 30 -16.50 8.58 10.41
N LYS A 31 -17.48 8.21 9.59
CA LYS A 31 -17.44 7.03 8.72
C LYS A 31 -17.43 7.49 7.28
N GLY A 32 -16.65 6.88 6.44
CA GLY A 32 -16.66 7.24 5.03
C GLY A 32 -15.69 6.46 4.18
N LEU A 33 -16.06 6.38 2.91
CA LEU A 33 -15.20 5.86 1.86
C LEU A 33 -14.10 6.88 1.56
N TRP A 34 -12.92 6.40 1.32
CA TRP A 34 -11.83 7.20 0.79
C TRP A 34 -11.10 6.44 -0.32
N ILE A 35 -10.57 7.20 -1.23
CA ILE A 35 -9.68 6.71 -2.28
C ILE A 35 -8.38 7.49 -2.22
N GLY A 36 -7.31 6.89 -2.72
CA GLY A 36 -6.02 7.54 -2.74
C GLY A 36 -5.00 6.75 -3.50
N GLY A 37 -3.77 7.03 -3.24
CA GLY A 37 -2.67 6.27 -3.83
C GLY A 37 -1.33 6.84 -3.46
N LYS A 38 -0.32 6.03 -3.72
CA LYS A 38 1.09 6.34 -3.54
C LYS A 38 1.79 6.25 -4.88
N LEU A 39 2.73 7.14 -5.08
CA LEU A 39 3.63 7.15 -6.23
C LEU A 39 5.06 7.06 -5.72
N GLY A 40 5.89 6.33 -6.42
CA GLY A 40 7.32 6.23 -6.15
C GLY A 40 8.11 6.23 -7.46
N TYR A 41 9.19 6.97 -7.48
CA TYR A 41 10.20 6.89 -8.51
C TYR A 41 11.57 6.84 -7.85
N TRP A 42 12.39 5.93 -8.27
CA TRP A 42 13.73 5.76 -7.73
C TRP A 42 14.72 5.55 -8.86
N HIS A 43 15.80 6.31 -8.84
CA HIS A 43 16.94 6.14 -9.71
C HIS A 43 18.17 5.83 -8.86
N ASP A 44 18.75 4.66 -9.05
CA ASP A 44 19.96 4.23 -8.35
C ASP A 44 21.12 4.02 -9.33
N LYS A 45 22.31 4.37 -8.88
CA LYS A 45 23.54 4.14 -9.61
C LYS A 45 24.60 3.62 -8.65
N THR A 46 24.70 2.30 -8.59
CA THR A 46 25.66 1.61 -7.72
C THR A 46 26.64 0.83 -8.58
N GLU A 47 27.94 1.06 -8.39
CA GLU A 47 29.03 0.34 -9.07
C GLU A 47 28.92 0.27 -10.62
N GLY A 48 28.38 1.33 -11.23
CA GLY A 48 28.21 1.41 -12.69
C GLY A 48 26.91 0.82 -13.21
N VAL A 49 26.15 0.09 -12.40
CA VAL A 49 24.80 -0.40 -12.72
C VAL A 49 23.80 0.71 -12.44
N LYS A 50 22.96 1.03 -13.43
CA LYS A 50 21.85 1.97 -13.28
C LYS A 50 20.55 1.19 -13.18
N THR A 51 19.80 1.48 -12.13
CA THR A 51 18.47 0.89 -11.92
C THR A 51 17.45 2.00 -11.83
N ASP A 52 16.43 1.94 -12.66
CA ASP A 52 15.26 2.81 -12.61
C ASP A 52 14.07 2.00 -12.12
N SER A 53 13.39 2.48 -11.07
CA SER A 53 12.14 1.91 -10.63
C SER A 53 11.03 2.95 -10.60
N PHE A 54 9.86 2.54 -11.03
CA PHE A 54 8.63 3.30 -10.96
C PHE A 54 7.58 2.46 -10.26
N SER A 55 6.91 3.05 -9.29
CA SER A 55 5.84 2.38 -8.56
C SER A 55 4.61 3.28 -8.47
N ILE A 56 3.44 2.67 -8.66
CA ILE A 56 2.14 3.28 -8.44
C ILE A 56 1.30 2.31 -7.61
N ALA A 57 0.66 2.81 -6.58
CA ALA A 57 -0.20 2.02 -5.71
C ALA A 57 -1.50 2.76 -5.39
N PRO A 58 -2.52 2.68 -6.26
CA PRO A 58 -3.85 3.13 -5.92
C PRO A 58 -4.37 2.37 -4.70
N GLU A 59 -5.09 3.09 -3.85
CA GLU A 59 -5.66 2.58 -2.61
C GLU A 59 -7.12 3.01 -2.47
N ALA A 60 -7.92 2.13 -1.89
CA ALA A 60 -9.27 2.45 -1.47
C ALA A 60 -9.54 1.86 -0.09
N GLY A 61 -10.39 2.51 0.68
CA GLY A 61 -10.69 2.03 2.01
C GLY A 61 -11.89 2.72 2.65
N TYR A 62 -12.16 2.31 3.87
CA TYR A 62 -13.29 2.76 4.63
C TYR A 62 -12.92 3.05 6.09
N ASP A 63 -13.30 4.23 6.58
CA ASP A 63 -13.20 4.62 7.97
C ASP A 63 -14.43 4.13 8.74
N PHE A 64 -14.27 3.20 9.68
CA PHE A 64 -15.35 2.76 10.56
C PHE A 64 -15.64 3.78 11.66
N ASN A 65 -14.58 4.43 12.13
CA ASN A 65 -14.63 5.45 13.18
C ASN A 65 -13.32 6.28 13.15
N LYS A 66 -13.17 7.18 14.14
CA LYS A 66 -11.97 8.04 14.25
C LYS A 66 -10.64 7.29 14.39
N ARG A 67 -10.67 6.02 14.81
CA ARG A 67 -9.46 5.24 15.11
C ARG A 67 -9.22 4.10 14.13
N TRP A 68 -10.28 3.47 13.59
CA TRP A 68 -10.16 2.27 12.78
C TRP A 68 -10.61 2.50 11.35
N SER A 69 -9.77 2.05 10.44
CA SER A 69 -10.05 2.01 9.01
C SER A 69 -9.59 0.67 8.43
N VAL A 70 -10.15 0.27 7.31
CA VAL A 70 -9.60 -0.81 6.49
C VAL A 70 -9.37 -0.29 5.09
N GLY A 71 -8.43 -0.89 4.40
CA GLY A 71 -8.11 -0.52 3.03
C GLY A 71 -7.46 -1.65 2.26
N VAL A 72 -7.39 -1.45 0.96
CA VAL A 72 -6.64 -2.28 0.05
C VAL A 72 -5.80 -1.40 -0.86
N ALA A 73 -4.51 -1.73 -0.97
CA ALA A 73 -3.60 -1.14 -1.93
C ALA A 73 -3.36 -2.12 -3.08
N LEU A 74 -3.46 -1.63 -4.31
CA LEU A 74 -3.12 -2.38 -5.52
C LEU A 74 -1.87 -1.74 -6.11
N GLY A 75 -0.73 -2.42 -6.00
CA GLY A 75 0.55 -1.89 -6.46
C GLY A 75 0.94 -2.43 -7.84
N TYR A 76 1.55 -1.58 -8.62
CA TYR A 76 2.29 -1.95 -9.81
C TYR A 76 3.70 -1.36 -9.71
N GLU A 77 4.69 -2.18 -9.88
CA GLU A 77 6.09 -1.77 -9.86
C GLU A 77 6.81 -2.27 -11.10
N TYR A 78 7.50 -1.35 -11.76
CA TYR A 78 8.34 -1.61 -12.92
C TYR A 78 9.79 -1.33 -12.56
N LEU A 79 10.64 -2.33 -12.72
CA LEU A 79 12.08 -2.22 -12.57
C LEU A 79 12.77 -2.39 -13.91
N LYS A 80 13.73 -1.53 -14.17
CA LYS A 80 14.62 -1.64 -15.33
C LYS A 80 16.07 -1.53 -14.87
N VAL A 81 16.83 -2.56 -15.14
CA VAL A 81 18.30 -2.56 -14.94
C VAL A 81 18.95 -2.28 -16.28
N LYS A 82 19.82 -1.27 -16.34
CA LYS A 82 20.57 -0.96 -17.56
C LYS A 82 21.53 -2.13 -17.84
N ASP A 83 21.51 -2.62 -19.07
CA ASP A 83 22.24 -3.82 -19.53
C ASP A 83 21.75 -5.14 -18.91
N GLY A 84 20.58 -5.14 -18.27
CA GLY A 84 19.91 -6.28 -17.66
C GLY A 84 18.46 -6.41 -18.14
N GLY A 85 17.68 -7.26 -17.47
CA GLY A 85 16.26 -7.46 -17.73
C GLY A 85 15.37 -6.36 -17.15
N SER A 86 14.10 -6.42 -17.49
CA SER A 86 13.03 -5.67 -16.80
C SER A 86 12.12 -6.64 -16.07
N ALA A 87 11.57 -6.22 -14.93
CA ALA A 87 10.62 -6.97 -14.15
C ALA A 87 9.36 -6.13 -13.88
N ASN A 88 8.22 -6.80 -13.95
CA ASN A 88 6.91 -6.23 -13.65
C ASN A 88 6.31 -6.99 -12.48
N VAL A 89 5.96 -6.29 -11.43
CA VAL A 89 5.36 -6.88 -10.24
C VAL A 89 4.04 -6.20 -9.93
N PHE A 90 3.00 -7.01 -9.78
CA PHE A 90 1.71 -6.56 -9.26
C PHE A 90 1.55 -7.01 -7.82
N THR A 91 1.07 -6.11 -6.98
CA THR A 91 0.85 -6.40 -5.57
C THR A 91 -0.60 -6.08 -5.18
N ALA A 92 -1.13 -6.88 -4.25
CA ALA A 92 -2.40 -6.62 -3.60
C ALA A 92 -2.17 -6.72 -2.08
N SER A 93 -2.49 -5.64 -1.37
CA SER A 93 -2.16 -5.51 0.04
C SER A 93 -3.37 -5.00 0.83
N PRO A 94 -4.25 -5.89 1.31
CA PRO A 94 -5.27 -5.53 2.29
C PRO A 94 -4.63 -5.23 3.65
N TYR A 95 -5.17 -4.21 4.33
CA TYR A 95 -4.68 -3.79 5.64
C TYR A 95 -5.79 -3.20 6.51
N ALA A 96 -5.55 -3.22 7.82
CA ALA A 96 -6.29 -2.47 8.81
C ALA A 96 -5.40 -1.36 9.36
N ARG A 97 -5.96 -0.16 9.48
CA ARG A 97 -5.29 1.02 10.01
C ARG A 97 -5.82 1.36 11.38
N TYR A 98 -4.91 1.51 12.34
CA TYR A 98 -5.21 2.02 13.67
C TYR A 98 -4.58 3.39 13.87
N LYS A 99 -5.41 4.43 14.03
CA LYS A 99 -4.99 5.81 14.33
C LYS A 99 -4.89 5.97 15.85
N TYR A 100 -3.67 5.88 16.40
CA TYR A 100 -3.44 6.00 17.84
C TYR A 100 -3.37 7.44 18.31
N TYR A 101 -3.07 8.37 17.41
CA TYR A 101 -3.12 9.80 17.65
C TYR A 101 -3.90 10.48 16.53
N ASN A 102 -4.86 11.33 16.89
CA ASN A 102 -5.69 12.05 15.93
C ASN A 102 -6.13 13.37 16.56
N LYS A 103 -5.38 14.45 16.31
CA LYS A 103 -5.69 15.80 16.80
C LYS A 103 -5.48 16.84 15.71
N GLY A 104 -6.50 17.69 15.51
CA GLY A 104 -6.45 18.76 14.53
C GLY A 104 -6.23 18.22 13.12
N ILE A 105 -5.13 18.65 12.52
CA ILE A 105 -4.76 18.24 11.16
C ILE A 105 -3.85 16.99 11.14
N LEU A 106 -3.31 16.57 12.28
CA LEU A 106 -2.31 15.49 12.36
C LEU A 106 -2.92 14.20 12.88
N SER A 107 -2.66 13.11 12.18
CA SER A 107 -2.96 11.76 12.63
C SER A 107 -1.73 10.87 12.51
N LEU A 108 -1.43 10.11 13.56
CA LEU A 108 -0.41 9.05 13.54
C LEU A 108 -1.10 7.70 13.57
N PHE A 109 -0.62 6.78 12.75
CA PHE A 109 -1.27 5.49 12.58
C PHE A 109 -0.29 4.33 12.38
N LEU A 110 -0.82 3.13 12.56
CA LEU A 110 -0.18 1.87 12.23
C LEU A 110 -1.07 1.13 11.23
N ASP A 111 -0.51 0.73 10.11
CA ASP A 111 -1.16 -0.15 9.15
C ASP A 111 -0.66 -1.57 9.37
N GLY A 112 -1.55 -2.47 9.80
CA GLY A 112 -1.27 -3.89 9.91
C GLY A 112 -1.94 -4.65 8.78
N GLY A 113 -1.19 -5.44 8.03
CA GLY A 113 -1.76 -6.12 6.88
C GLY A 113 -0.91 -7.22 6.29
N VAL A 114 -1.43 -7.77 5.20
CA VAL A 114 -0.76 -8.78 4.39
C VAL A 114 -0.63 -8.27 2.97
N GLY A 115 0.40 -8.70 2.28
CA GLY A 115 0.65 -8.33 0.89
C GLY A 115 1.01 -9.57 0.08
N PHE A 116 0.49 -9.60 -1.15
CA PHE A 116 0.75 -10.65 -2.13
C PHE A 116 1.34 -10.01 -3.36
N ALA A 117 2.42 -10.57 -3.87
CA ALA A 117 3.02 -10.18 -5.13
C ALA A 117 2.84 -11.30 -6.15
N CYS A 118 2.65 -10.94 -7.42
CA CYS A 118 2.52 -11.89 -8.52
C CYS A 118 3.22 -11.37 -9.78
N CYS A 119 3.27 -12.24 -10.77
CA CYS A 119 3.80 -12.08 -12.11
C CYS A 119 5.26 -12.48 -12.20
N ASP A 120 6.20 -11.57 -12.45
CA ASP A 120 7.62 -11.95 -12.59
C ASP A 120 8.25 -12.39 -11.25
N HIS A 121 7.68 -11.93 -10.14
CA HIS A 121 8.02 -12.37 -8.79
C HIS A 121 6.77 -12.71 -7.99
N GLU A 122 6.72 -13.91 -7.43
CA GLU A 122 5.67 -14.33 -6.51
C GLU A 122 6.18 -14.17 -5.07
N GLY A 123 5.42 -13.49 -4.22
CA GLY A 123 5.86 -13.28 -2.84
C GLY A 123 4.73 -12.92 -1.90
N PHE A 124 5.04 -13.01 -0.62
CA PHE A 124 4.13 -12.75 0.48
C PHE A 124 4.80 -11.87 1.54
N GLN A 125 4.05 -10.96 2.11
CA GLN A 125 4.47 -10.24 3.32
C GLN A 125 3.32 -10.16 4.32
N ALA A 126 3.67 -10.09 5.61
CA ALA A 126 2.74 -9.80 6.69
C ALA A 126 3.44 -8.93 7.72
N GLY A 127 2.85 -7.81 8.11
CA GLY A 127 3.51 -6.93 9.06
C GLY A 127 2.79 -5.63 9.32
N ILE A 128 3.52 -4.72 9.96
CA ILE A 128 3.05 -3.41 10.42
C ILE A 128 3.90 -2.33 9.78
N THR A 129 3.25 -1.29 9.31
CA THR A 129 3.88 -0.08 8.75
C THR A 129 3.39 1.15 9.50
N PRO A 130 4.26 1.88 10.20
CA PRO A 130 3.90 3.15 10.82
C PRO A 130 3.76 4.27 9.78
N GLY A 131 2.90 5.22 10.07
CA GLY A 131 2.69 6.37 9.21
C GLY A 131 2.09 7.57 9.91
N LEU A 132 2.13 8.67 9.20
CA LEU A 132 1.47 9.91 9.60
C LEU A 132 0.59 10.42 8.45
N SER A 133 -0.47 11.12 8.81
CA SER A 133 -1.35 11.80 7.87
C SER A 133 -1.56 13.23 8.31
N VAL A 134 -1.49 14.14 7.35
CA VAL A 134 -1.79 15.57 7.54
C VAL A 134 -3.02 15.91 6.72
N LYS A 135 -4.06 16.32 7.40
CA LYS A 135 -5.31 16.78 6.77
C LYS A 135 -5.07 18.16 6.13
N ILE A 136 -5.19 18.27 4.82
CA ILE A 136 -5.03 19.53 4.07
C ILE A 136 -6.34 20.32 4.12
N ASN A 137 -7.46 19.63 3.90
CA ASN A 137 -8.81 20.18 4.00
C ASN A 137 -9.80 19.05 4.39
N GLU A 138 -11.11 19.29 4.28
CA GLU A 138 -12.13 18.31 4.69
C GLU A 138 -12.10 17.02 3.89
N HIS A 139 -11.66 17.08 2.63
CA HIS A 139 -11.62 15.97 1.72
C HIS A 139 -10.21 15.43 1.48
N PHE A 140 -9.20 16.28 1.44
CA PHE A 140 -7.84 15.89 1.09
C PHE A 140 -6.93 15.74 2.32
N SER A 141 -6.17 14.66 2.32
CA SER A 141 -5.09 14.41 3.28
C SER A 141 -3.83 13.97 2.56
N PHE A 142 -2.70 14.52 3.00
CA PHE A 142 -1.37 14.01 2.66
C PHE A 142 -0.99 12.91 3.65
N LEU A 143 -0.32 11.90 3.16
CA LEU A 143 0.04 10.73 3.95
C LEU A 143 1.48 10.34 3.67
N THR A 144 2.18 9.94 4.71
CA THR A 144 3.50 9.31 4.59
C THR A 144 3.59 8.07 5.46
N GLN A 145 4.30 7.08 4.97
CA GLN A 145 4.61 5.85 5.68
C GLN A 145 6.11 5.62 5.66
N VAL A 146 6.65 5.06 6.72
CA VAL A 146 8.09 4.79 6.84
C VAL A 146 8.32 3.42 7.46
N GLY A 147 9.21 2.66 6.84
CA GLY A 147 9.63 1.36 7.35
C GLY A 147 8.59 0.24 7.27
N PHE A 148 8.99 -0.89 7.80
CA PHE A 148 8.17 -2.11 7.86
C PHE A 148 8.69 -2.99 8.99
N LEU A 149 7.80 -3.50 9.82
CA LEU A 149 8.08 -4.50 10.83
C LEU A 149 7.25 -5.75 10.51
N GLY A 150 7.88 -6.87 10.22
CA GLY A 150 7.14 -8.07 9.90
C GLY A 150 7.96 -9.14 9.19
N TYR A 151 7.24 -10.05 8.55
CA TYR A 151 7.77 -11.17 7.78
C TYR A 151 7.56 -10.94 6.29
N ARG A 152 8.58 -11.29 5.48
CA ARG A 152 8.53 -11.28 4.01
C ARG A 152 9.12 -12.58 3.50
N LYS A 153 8.45 -13.15 2.51
CA LYS A 153 8.94 -14.30 1.75
C LYS A 153 8.86 -13.97 0.26
N ASP A 154 10.02 -13.96 -0.40
CA ASP A 154 10.16 -13.68 -1.83
C ASP A 154 9.42 -12.40 -2.30
N TYR A 155 9.10 -11.51 -1.35
CA TYR A 155 8.40 -10.27 -1.65
C TYR A 155 9.37 -9.27 -2.27
N PHE A 156 8.99 -8.68 -3.39
CA PHE A 156 9.82 -7.89 -4.29
C PHE A 156 10.80 -6.92 -3.60
N ASN A 157 10.32 -6.15 -2.64
CA ASN A 157 11.15 -5.21 -1.87
C ASN A 157 11.99 -5.86 -0.76
N GLY A 158 11.91 -7.16 -0.59
CA GLY A 158 12.64 -7.93 0.41
C GLY A 158 13.78 -8.79 -0.13
N GLY A 159 13.91 -8.86 -1.47
CA GLY A 159 14.82 -9.80 -2.12
C GLY A 159 14.26 -11.22 -2.18
N SER A 160 15.02 -12.16 -2.74
CA SER A 160 14.67 -13.58 -2.74
C SER A 160 15.03 -14.20 -1.39
N GLY A 161 14.09 -14.95 -0.80
CA GLY A 161 14.25 -15.63 0.49
C GLY A 161 13.29 -15.15 1.56
N GLU A 162 13.51 -15.62 2.76
CA GLU A 162 12.69 -15.31 3.92
C GLU A 162 13.38 -14.29 4.80
N ALA A 163 12.67 -13.26 5.22
CA ALA A 163 13.17 -12.23 6.11
C ALA A 163 12.12 -11.89 7.18
N PHE A 164 12.56 -11.80 8.42
CA PHE A 164 11.78 -11.27 9.53
C PHE A 164 12.57 -10.18 10.24
N GLY A 165 11.94 -9.06 10.50
CA GLY A 165 12.63 -7.98 11.21
C GLY A 165 11.98 -6.62 11.04
N LEU A 166 12.70 -5.62 11.53
CA LEU A 166 12.38 -4.20 11.39
C LEU A 166 13.28 -3.59 10.32
N LYS A 167 12.69 -3.04 9.29
CA LYS A 167 13.38 -2.23 8.28
C LYS A 167 12.93 -0.78 8.42
N LEU A 168 13.85 0.10 8.73
CA LEU A 168 13.66 1.55 8.76
C LEU A 168 14.72 2.17 7.87
N SER A 169 14.32 2.70 6.74
CA SER A 169 15.20 3.35 5.80
C SER A 169 14.49 4.55 5.16
N SER A 170 15.23 5.57 4.82
CA SER A 170 14.71 6.70 4.03
C SER A 170 14.24 6.25 2.64
N SER A 171 14.78 5.16 2.11
CA SER A 171 14.33 4.55 0.85
C SER A 171 12.95 3.87 0.96
N ASP A 172 12.48 3.58 2.18
CA ASP A 172 11.16 3.00 2.43
C ASP A 172 10.09 4.08 2.70
N LEU A 173 10.44 5.35 2.57
CA LEU A 173 9.52 6.46 2.72
C LEU A 173 8.56 6.50 1.54
N LYS A 174 7.26 6.39 1.82
CA LYS A 174 6.20 6.42 0.82
C LYS A 174 5.33 7.64 1.06
N PHE A 175 5.01 8.36 -0.01
CA PHE A 175 4.13 9.52 0.01
C PHE A 175 2.85 9.20 -0.73
N GLY A 176 1.74 9.72 -0.25
CA GLY A 176 0.44 9.52 -0.86
C GLY A 176 -0.54 10.63 -0.55
N PHE A 177 -1.64 10.61 -1.28
CA PHE A 177 -2.77 11.51 -1.09
C PHE A 177 -4.04 10.68 -0.99
N TYR A 178 -4.92 11.09 -0.08
CA TYR A 178 -6.25 10.52 0.06
C TYR A 178 -7.31 11.58 -0.13
N TYR A 179 -8.36 11.18 -0.82
CA TYR A 179 -9.60 11.90 -0.95
C TYR A 179 -10.70 11.16 -0.19
N LYS A 180 -11.35 11.84 0.74
CA LYS A 180 -12.48 11.32 1.53
C LYS A 180 -13.78 11.92 1.00
N PHE A 181 -14.75 11.06 0.77
CA PHE A 181 -16.10 11.43 0.30
C PHE A 181 -16.97 11.91 1.45
#